data_efe1ee16837c655dc10c5ab63ea4f0a4
#
_entry.id   efe1ee16837c655dc10c5ab63ea4f0a4
#
_cell.length_a   1.000
_cell.length_b   1.000
_cell.length_c   1.000
_cell.angle_alpha   90.00
_cell.angle_beta   90.00
_cell.angle_gamma   90.00
#
_symmetry.space_group_name_H-M   'P 1'
#
loop_
_entity.id
_entity.type
_entity.pdbx_description
1 polymer ?
#
loop_
_entity_poly.entity_id
_entity_poly.type
_entity_poly.pdbx_seq_one_letter_code
_entity_poly.pdbx_strand_id
1 'polypeptide(L)'
;GVIIDRAWYIRMNYSVDATEFMNRIRKLVQAGNIDRAIRQCEAKAVPLLDVVKSGLTQVNRGEEAVIASMEEKMSEVIPALEKRTGSLWTLANIATLIGLLGTISGLIRAFKAVGTIDDPSQKTALLSAGIAEAMWNTFLGLLIAVIFMVAHLVLHGLTKRHKHEMEKVTMQLENLLTLRRQGG
;
A
#
# COMPACT_ATOMS: atom_id res chain seq x y z
N GLY A 1 -10.11 -2.11 11.51
CA GLY A 1 -8.74 -2.36 11.90
C GLY A 1 -7.73 -2.10 10.80
N VAL A 2 -7.64 -2.97 9.76
CA VAL A 2 -6.53 -2.96 8.77
C VAL A 2 -6.41 -1.66 7.96
N ILE A 3 -7.53 -1.07 7.54
CA ILE A 3 -7.54 0.18 6.74
C ILE A 3 -7.04 1.37 7.57
N ILE A 4 -7.53 1.50 8.80
CA ILE A 4 -7.17 2.61 9.70
C ILE A 4 -5.71 2.48 10.14
N ASP A 5 -5.28 1.28 10.53
CA ASP A 5 -3.90 0.98 10.91
C ASP A 5 -2.93 1.31 9.76
N ARG A 6 -3.30 0.97 8.52
CA ARG A 6 -2.47 1.21 7.34
C ARG A 6 -2.45 2.67 6.92
N ALA A 7 -3.57 3.36 6.94
CA ALA A 7 -3.65 4.79 6.65
C ALA A 7 -2.82 5.60 7.68
N TRP A 8 -2.92 5.20 8.96
CA TRP A 8 -2.16 5.83 10.04
C TRP A 8 -0.65 5.55 9.92
N TYR A 9 -0.26 4.29 9.62
CA TYR A 9 1.13 3.90 9.39
C TYR A 9 1.76 4.68 8.23
N ILE A 10 1.06 4.78 7.10
CA ILE A 10 1.55 5.53 5.93
C ILE A 10 1.64 7.02 6.26
N ARG A 11 0.64 7.60 6.93
CA ARG A 11 0.63 9.01 7.29
C ARG A 11 1.75 9.38 8.28
N MET A 12 2.05 8.53 9.25
CA MET A 12 3.11 8.80 10.24
C MET A 12 4.52 8.57 9.70
N ASN A 13 4.72 7.50 8.93
CA ASN A 13 6.06 7.12 8.49
C ASN A 13 6.53 7.83 7.22
N TYR A 14 5.64 8.55 6.50
CA TYR A 14 5.95 9.15 5.19
C TYR A 14 5.74 10.67 5.11
N SER A 15 5.61 11.36 6.23
CA SER A 15 5.43 12.82 6.27
C SER A 15 6.74 13.62 6.15
N VAL A 16 7.75 13.08 5.47
CA VAL A 16 8.97 13.81 5.16
C VAL A 16 8.86 14.39 3.75
N ASP A 17 9.05 15.70 3.62
CA ASP A 17 9.21 16.33 2.31
C ASP A 17 10.54 15.89 1.72
N ALA A 18 10.48 14.92 0.80
CA ALA A 18 11.64 14.34 0.14
C ALA A 18 12.50 15.40 -0.57
N THR A 19 11.87 16.44 -1.10
CA THR A 19 12.55 17.52 -1.84
C THR A 19 13.36 18.40 -0.89
N GLU A 20 12.75 18.83 0.21
CA GLU A 20 13.45 19.64 1.23
C GLU A 20 14.59 18.84 1.88
N PHE A 21 14.32 17.58 2.22
CA PHE A 21 15.32 16.68 2.78
C PHE A 21 16.51 16.51 1.83
N MET A 22 16.27 16.20 0.56
CA MET A 22 17.33 16.04 -0.44
C MET A 22 18.12 17.32 -0.66
N ASN A 23 17.51 18.48 -0.59
CA ASN A 23 18.23 19.76 -0.68
C ASN A 23 19.19 19.95 0.50
N ARG A 24 18.80 19.52 1.71
CA ARG A 24 19.71 19.55 2.88
C ARG A 24 20.84 18.55 2.74
N ILE A 25 20.56 17.31 2.32
CA ILE A 25 21.59 16.30 2.05
C ILE A 25 22.56 16.77 0.98
N ARG A 26 22.07 17.33 -0.12
CA ARG A 26 22.91 17.90 -1.19
C ARG A 26 23.92 18.92 -0.66
N LYS A 27 23.48 19.88 0.15
CA LYS A 27 24.35 20.90 0.75
C LYS A 27 25.42 20.27 1.64
N LEU A 28 25.07 19.27 2.44
CA LEU A 28 26.02 18.57 3.31
C LEU A 28 27.04 17.74 2.53
N VAL A 29 26.62 17.04 1.49
CA VAL A 29 27.50 16.24 0.63
C VAL A 29 28.46 17.14 -0.17
N GLN A 30 27.97 18.26 -0.70
CA GLN A 30 28.81 19.25 -1.41
C GLN A 30 29.83 19.90 -0.48
N ALA A 31 29.48 20.13 0.79
CA ALA A 31 30.39 20.64 1.81
C ALA A 31 31.38 19.57 2.35
N GLY A 32 31.32 18.32 1.88
CA GLY A 32 32.14 17.22 2.36
C GLY A 32 31.77 16.63 3.71
N ASN A 33 30.63 17.07 4.30
CA ASN A 33 30.16 16.66 5.62
C ASN A 33 29.28 15.41 5.56
N ILE A 34 29.83 14.28 5.09
CA ILE A 34 29.09 13.01 4.90
C ILE A 34 28.53 12.48 6.22
N ASP A 35 29.31 12.52 7.31
CA ASP A 35 28.87 12.06 8.63
C ASP A 35 27.65 12.83 9.15
N ARG A 36 27.57 14.10 8.85
CA ARG A 36 26.42 14.94 9.21
C ARG A 36 25.19 14.63 8.36
N ALA A 37 25.40 14.27 7.09
CA ALA A 37 24.34 13.82 6.20
C ALA A 37 23.75 12.48 6.70
N ILE A 38 24.61 11.52 7.08
CA ILE A 38 24.19 10.23 7.66
C ILE A 38 23.36 10.42 8.94
N ARG A 39 23.83 11.26 9.87
CA ARG A 39 23.07 11.57 11.12
C ARG A 39 21.71 12.20 10.84
N GLN A 40 21.57 12.98 9.79
CA GLN A 40 20.26 13.53 9.40
C GLN A 40 19.30 12.44 8.90
N CYS A 41 19.82 11.38 8.28
CA CYS A 41 18.99 10.22 7.90
C CYS A 41 18.52 9.42 9.12
N GLU A 42 19.22 9.47 10.24
CA GLU A 42 18.86 8.75 11.49
C GLU A 42 17.80 9.46 12.33
N ALA A 43 17.49 10.71 12.03
CA ALA A 43 16.56 11.53 12.80
C ALA A 43 15.11 11.00 12.80
N LYS A 44 14.74 10.21 11.79
CA LYS A 44 13.39 9.59 11.67
C LYS A 44 13.51 8.20 11.03
N ALA A 45 12.76 7.24 11.55
CA ALA A 45 12.66 5.90 10.97
C ALA A 45 11.72 5.91 9.74
N VAL A 46 12.21 6.42 8.62
CA VAL A 46 11.47 6.51 7.35
C VAL A 46 12.22 5.72 6.28
N PRO A 47 11.58 4.83 5.53
CA PRO A 47 12.24 4.00 4.53
C PRO A 47 13.07 4.77 3.50
N LEU A 48 12.61 5.95 3.08
CA LEU A 48 13.37 6.84 2.20
C LEU A 48 14.74 7.23 2.80
N LEU A 49 14.76 7.55 4.11
CA LEU A 49 15.98 7.94 4.81
C LEU A 49 16.95 6.76 4.97
N ASP A 50 16.43 5.55 5.15
CA ASP A 50 17.25 4.33 5.22
C ASP A 50 17.93 4.04 3.88
N VAL A 51 17.23 4.23 2.75
CA VAL A 51 17.81 4.10 1.41
C VAL A 51 18.94 5.13 1.18
N VAL A 52 18.70 6.40 1.53
CA VAL A 52 19.74 7.45 1.39
C VAL A 52 20.93 7.17 2.31
N LYS A 53 20.68 6.75 3.54
CA LYS A 53 21.73 6.37 4.50
C LYS A 53 22.59 5.23 3.97
N SER A 54 21.99 4.18 3.41
CA SER A 54 22.75 3.05 2.86
C SER A 54 23.72 3.51 1.77
N GLY A 55 23.29 4.39 0.86
CA GLY A 55 24.16 4.99 -0.15
C GLY A 55 25.28 5.85 0.44
N LEU A 56 24.95 6.76 1.36
CA LEU A 56 25.93 7.66 1.98
C LEU A 56 27.02 6.92 2.74
N THR A 57 26.73 5.78 3.36
CA THR A 57 27.74 4.96 4.06
C THR A 57 28.76 4.33 3.11
N GLN A 58 28.44 4.18 1.83
CA GLN A 58 29.33 3.59 0.82
C GLN A 58 30.06 4.63 -0.05
N VAL A 59 29.90 5.92 0.22
CA VAL A 59 30.48 7.01 -0.61
C VAL A 59 32.01 6.85 -0.79
N ASN A 60 32.71 6.34 0.22
CA ASN A 60 34.17 6.14 0.17
C ASN A 60 34.58 4.94 -0.70
N ARG A 61 33.65 4.05 -1.08
CA ARG A 61 33.92 2.87 -1.93
C ARG A 61 33.65 3.12 -3.41
N GLY A 62 33.14 4.29 -3.76
CA GLY A 62 32.84 4.67 -5.13
C GLY A 62 31.37 4.62 -5.48
N GLU A 63 31.06 5.17 -6.66
CA GLU A 63 29.69 5.37 -7.14
C GLU A 63 28.89 4.07 -7.29
N GLU A 64 29.51 3.03 -7.86
CA GLU A 64 28.88 1.72 -8.03
C GLU A 64 28.47 1.10 -6.69
N ALA A 65 29.30 1.23 -5.66
CA ALA A 65 28.97 0.72 -4.32
C ALA A 65 27.83 1.49 -3.67
N VAL A 66 27.71 2.78 -3.93
CA VAL A 66 26.60 3.62 -3.47
C VAL A 66 25.30 3.17 -4.12
N ILE A 67 25.27 3.05 -5.45
CA ILE A 67 24.09 2.64 -6.20
C ILE A 67 23.66 1.24 -5.78
N ALA A 68 24.58 0.27 -5.76
CA ALA A 68 24.30 -1.10 -5.36
C ALA A 68 23.69 -1.20 -3.95
N SER A 69 24.25 -0.44 -2.99
CA SER A 69 23.72 -0.42 -1.61
C SER A 69 22.34 0.22 -1.51
N MET A 70 22.04 1.24 -2.31
CA MET A 70 20.72 1.86 -2.36
C MET A 70 19.69 0.93 -3.02
N GLU A 71 20.04 0.26 -4.11
CA GLU A 71 19.19 -0.72 -4.79
C GLU A 71 18.89 -1.92 -3.91
N GLU A 72 19.89 -2.45 -3.20
CA GLU A 72 19.71 -3.51 -2.22
C GLU A 72 18.72 -3.10 -1.14
N LYS A 73 18.88 -1.90 -0.57
CA LYS A 73 17.96 -1.39 0.45
C LYS A 73 16.56 -1.13 -0.09
N MET A 74 16.42 -0.65 -1.32
CA MET A 74 15.13 -0.49 -1.97
C MET A 74 14.44 -1.84 -2.19
N SER A 75 15.18 -2.88 -2.58
CA SER A 75 14.62 -4.23 -2.78
C SER A 75 14.11 -4.86 -1.48
N GLU A 76 14.61 -4.45 -0.33
CA GLU A 76 14.13 -4.85 1.00
C GLU A 76 12.87 -4.06 1.41
N VAL A 77 12.87 -2.75 1.19
CA VAL A 77 11.85 -1.83 1.68
C VAL A 77 10.57 -1.86 0.84
N ILE A 78 10.70 -1.92 -0.50
CA ILE A 78 9.54 -1.86 -1.41
C ILE A 78 8.56 -3.02 -1.20
N PRO A 79 8.98 -4.30 -1.11
CA PRO A 79 8.07 -5.40 -0.82
C PRO A 79 7.36 -5.26 0.53
N ALA A 80 8.03 -4.71 1.54
CA ALA A 80 7.42 -4.44 2.84
C ALA A 80 6.29 -3.41 2.75
N LEU A 81 6.43 -2.41 1.87
CA LEU A 81 5.39 -1.43 1.56
C LEU A 81 4.19 -2.04 0.83
N GLU A 82 4.44 -2.92 -0.12
CA GLU A 82 3.42 -3.52 -0.99
C GLU A 82 2.67 -4.67 -0.32
N LYS A 83 3.32 -5.42 0.59
CA LYS A 83 2.83 -6.68 1.17
C LYS A 83 1.40 -6.64 1.71
N ARG A 84 1.00 -5.56 2.37
CA ARG A 84 -0.33 -5.44 2.98
C ARG A 84 -1.38 -4.80 2.05
N THR A 85 -0.94 -4.11 1.01
CA THR A 85 -1.85 -3.44 0.07
C THR A 85 -2.54 -4.46 -0.83
N GLY A 86 -1.83 -5.49 -1.28
CA GLY A 86 -2.40 -6.60 -2.07
C GLY A 86 -3.48 -7.38 -1.33
N SER A 87 -3.36 -7.54 -0.01
CA SER A 87 -4.36 -8.25 0.80
C SER A 87 -5.74 -7.58 0.78
N LEU A 88 -5.82 -6.26 0.61
CA LEU A 88 -7.12 -5.55 0.52
C LEU A 88 -7.88 -5.91 -0.75
N TRP A 89 -7.19 -6.08 -1.85
CA TRP A 89 -7.78 -6.53 -3.12
C TRP A 89 -8.36 -7.94 -2.99
N THR A 90 -7.59 -8.85 -2.39
CA THR A 90 -8.04 -10.23 -2.12
C THR A 90 -9.26 -10.25 -1.20
N LEU A 91 -9.28 -9.45 -0.13
CA LEU A 91 -10.41 -9.33 0.78
C LEU A 91 -11.67 -8.79 0.09
N ALA A 92 -11.54 -7.83 -0.82
CA ALA A 92 -12.65 -7.32 -1.61
C ALA A 92 -13.28 -8.42 -2.47
N ASN A 93 -12.46 -9.21 -3.18
CA ASN A 93 -12.94 -10.33 -3.97
C ASN A 93 -13.63 -11.42 -3.12
N ILE A 94 -13.04 -11.76 -1.98
CA ILE A 94 -13.64 -12.73 -1.04
C ILE A 94 -14.98 -12.22 -0.52
N ALA A 95 -15.12 -10.94 -0.17
CA ALA A 95 -16.37 -10.36 0.30
C ALA A 95 -17.48 -10.47 -0.76
N THR A 96 -17.15 -10.21 -2.02
CA THR A 96 -18.08 -10.38 -3.15
C THR A 96 -18.56 -11.84 -3.29
N LEU A 97 -17.61 -12.80 -3.23
CA LEU A 97 -17.92 -14.23 -3.33
C LEU A 97 -18.78 -14.71 -2.15
N ILE A 98 -18.53 -14.24 -0.94
CA ILE A 98 -19.34 -14.54 0.24
C ILE A 98 -20.75 -13.98 0.06
N GLY A 99 -20.91 -12.76 -0.46
CA GLY A 99 -22.20 -12.17 -0.79
C GLY A 99 -22.98 -13.01 -1.79
N LEU A 100 -22.32 -13.50 -2.85
CA LEU A 100 -22.92 -14.39 -3.85
C LEU A 100 -23.32 -15.74 -3.26
N LEU A 101 -22.49 -16.36 -2.43
CA LEU A 101 -22.84 -17.58 -1.70
C LEU A 101 -24.06 -17.37 -0.79
N GLY A 102 -24.18 -16.19 -0.18
CA GLY A 102 -25.32 -15.78 0.59
C GLY A 102 -26.62 -15.77 -0.22
N THR A 103 -26.60 -15.26 -1.46
CA THR A 103 -27.77 -15.33 -2.37
C THR A 103 -28.12 -16.75 -2.73
N ILE A 104 -27.20 -17.56 -3.14
CA ILE A 104 -27.47 -18.95 -3.53
C ILE A 104 -28.10 -19.72 -2.36
N SER A 105 -27.50 -19.62 -1.18
CA SER A 105 -28.02 -20.30 0.02
C SER A 105 -29.39 -19.77 0.45
N GLY A 106 -29.63 -18.47 0.31
CA GLY A 106 -30.94 -17.85 0.59
C GLY A 106 -32.02 -18.33 -0.36
N LEU A 107 -31.75 -18.37 -1.67
CA LEU A 107 -32.69 -18.89 -2.68
C LEU A 107 -32.98 -20.38 -2.47
N ILE A 108 -31.98 -21.20 -2.18
CA ILE A 108 -32.18 -22.63 -1.89
C ILE A 108 -33.13 -22.80 -0.69
N ARG A 109 -32.99 -22.01 0.37
CA ARG A 109 -33.86 -22.05 1.53
C ARG A 109 -35.29 -21.61 1.18
N ALA A 110 -35.41 -20.51 0.41
CA ALA A 110 -36.73 -20.01 -0.03
C ALA A 110 -37.49 -21.05 -0.85
N PHE A 111 -36.85 -21.66 -1.83
CA PHE A 111 -37.51 -22.71 -2.65
C PHE A 111 -37.83 -23.97 -1.87
N LYS A 112 -37.00 -24.41 -0.93
CA LYS A 112 -37.33 -25.53 -0.06
C LYS A 112 -38.55 -25.24 0.82
N ALA A 113 -38.65 -24.06 1.39
CA ALA A 113 -39.76 -23.66 2.25
C ALA A 113 -41.10 -23.58 1.47
N VAL A 114 -41.06 -23.07 0.23
CA VAL A 114 -42.25 -23.02 -0.65
C VAL A 114 -42.79 -24.43 -1.01
N GLY A 115 -41.86 -25.41 -1.11
CA GLY A 115 -42.25 -26.81 -1.40
C GLY A 115 -43.09 -27.49 -0.30
N THR A 116 -43.10 -26.94 0.92
CA THR A 116 -43.81 -27.50 2.08
C THR A 116 -45.17 -26.85 2.35
N ILE A 117 -45.58 -25.87 1.57
CA ILE A 117 -46.84 -25.09 1.73
C ILE A 117 -47.79 -25.43 0.59
N ASP A 118 -49.08 -25.57 0.87
CA ASP A 118 -50.12 -25.86 -0.14
C ASP A 118 -50.81 -24.59 -0.65
N ASP A 119 -50.95 -23.56 0.17
CA ASP A 119 -51.64 -22.31 -0.15
C ASP A 119 -50.82 -21.44 -1.14
N PRO A 120 -51.33 -21.15 -2.36
CA PRO A 120 -50.66 -20.35 -3.36
C PRO A 120 -50.30 -18.93 -2.91
N SER A 121 -51.13 -18.30 -2.09
CA SER A 121 -50.88 -16.93 -1.61
C SER A 121 -49.73 -16.87 -0.63
N GLN A 122 -49.64 -17.85 0.26
CA GLN A 122 -48.53 -17.98 1.19
C GLN A 122 -47.22 -18.38 0.48
N LYS A 123 -47.30 -19.23 -0.55
CA LYS A 123 -46.14 -19.57 -1.40
C LYS A 123 -45.48 -18.32 -2.00
N THR A 124 -46.33 -17.46 -2.60
CA THR A 124 -45.84 -16.22 -3.24
C THR A 124 -45.20 -15.25 -2.22
N ALA A 125 -45.86 -15.07 -1.07
CA ALA A 125 -45.34 -14.19 -0.03
C ALA A 125 -44.00 -14.69 0.53
N LEU A 126 -43.91 -16.00 0.81
CA LEU A 126 -42.69 -16.61 1.35
C LEU A 126 -41.52 -16.57 0.35
N LEU A 127 -41.82 -16.85 -0.93
CA LEU A 127 -40.82 -16.77 -1.99
C LEU A 127 -40.27 -15.34 -2.16
N SER A 128 -41.19 -14.36 -2.17
CA SER A 128 -40.82 -12.94 -2.28
C SER A 128 -39.91 -12.48 -1.13
N ALA A 129 -40.26 -12.87 0.11
CA ALA A 129 -39.48 -12.58 1.30
C ALA A 129 -38.08 -13.25 1.24
N GLY A 130 -38.00 -14.52 0.81
CA GLY A 130 -36.76 -15.26 0.70
C GLY A 130 -35.83 -14.70 -0.39
N ILE A 131 -36.39 -14.24 -1.51
CA ILE A 131 -35.65 -13.56 -2.57
C ILE A 131 -35.09 -12.25 -2.03
N ALA A 132 -35.88 -11.44 -1.35
CA ALA A 132 -35.45 -10.17 -0.78
C ALA A 132 -34.30 -10.36 0.24
N GLU A 133 -34.41 -11.37 1.12
CA GLU A 133 -33.34 -11.73 2.06
C GLU A 133 -32.06 -12.14 1.33
N ALA A 134 -32.19 -12.98 0.30
CA ALA A 134 -31.06 -13.41 -0.50
C ALA A 134 -30.35 -12.22 -1.18
N MET A 135 -31.11 -11.30 -1.78
CA MET A 135 -30.55 -10.08 -2.41
C MET A 135 -29.85 -9.18 -1.41
N TRP A 136 -30.35 -9.10 -0.16
CA TRP A 136 -29.70 -8.32 0.89
C TRP A 136 -28.29 -8.82 1.23
N ASN A 137 -28.08 -10.13 1.19
CA ASN A 137 -26.74 -10.73 1.42
C ASN A 137 -25.73 -10.31 0.34
N THR A 138 -26.15 -10.28 -0.94
CA THR A 138 -25.28 -9.77 -2.02
C THR A 138 -25.01 -8.28 -1.87
N PHE A 139 -26.02 -7.49 -1.53
CA PHE A 139 -25.84 -6.06 -1.29
C PHE A 139 -24.78 -5.79 -0.22
N LEU A 140 -24.84 -6.48 0.92
CA LEU A 140 -23.85 -6.36 1.97
C LEU A 140 -22.44 -6.80 1.52
N GLY A 141 -22.34 -7.91 0.79
CA GLY A 141 -21.07 -8.39 0.23
C GLY A 141 -20.42 -7.36 -0.71
N LEU A 142 -21.22 -6.77 -1.60
CA LEU A 142 -20.78 -5.72 -2.53
C LEU A 142 -20.40 -4.43 -1.79
N LEU A 143 -21.17 -4.01 -0.79
CA LEU A 143 -20.88 -2.82 -0.01
C LEU A 143 -19.52 -2.94 0.67
N ILE A 144 -19.24 -4.07 1.29
CA ILE A 144 -17.95 -4.36 1.92
C ILE A 144 -16.82 -4.37 0.87
N ALA A 145 -17.05 -5.03 -0.27
CA ALA A 145 -16.07 -5.11 -1.35
C ALA A 145 -15.69 -3.73 -1.88
N VAL A 146 -16.65 -2.83 -2.10
CA VAL A 146 -16.41 -1.44 -2.54
C VAL A 146 -15.55 -0.69 -1.54
N ILE A 147 -15.83 -0.80 -0.24
CA ILE A 147 -15.02 -0.16 0.80
C ILE A 147 -13.57 -0.63 0.74
N PHE A 148 -13.33 -1.94 0.61
CA PHE A 148 -11.97 -2.48 0.50
C PHE A 148 -11.28 -2.07 -0.81
N MET A 149 -12.00 -2.01 -1.93
CA MET A 149 -11.47 -1.56 -3.22
C MET A 149 -11.04 -0.10 -3.17
N VAL A 150 -11.86 0.79 -2.62
CA VAL A 150 -11.52 2.21 -2.45
C VAL A 150 -10.29 2.37 -1.55
N ALA A 151 -10.25 1.66 -0.43
CA ALA A 151 -9.09 1.67 0.45
C ALA A 151 -7.83 1.16 -0.25
N HIS A 152 -7.94 0.07 -1.03
CA HIS A 152 -6.83 -0.46 -1.84
C HIS A 152 -6.32 0.58 -2.85
N LEU A 153 -7.22 1.23 -3.59
CA LEU A 153 -6.86 2.24 -4.60
C LEU A 153 -6.07 3.40 -3.98
N VAL A 154 -6.52 3.94 -2.86
CA VAL A 154 -5.84 5.04 -2.16
C VAL A 154 -4.47 4.60 -1.65
N LEU A 155 -4.39 3.45 -0.97
CA LEU A 155 -3.13 2.96 -0.40
C LEU A 155 -2.13 2.55 -1.49
N HIS A 156 -2.59 1.95 -2.58
CA HIS A 156 -1.75 1.59 -3.71
C HIS A 156 -1.16 2.85 -4.39
N GLY A 157 -1.97 3.88 -4.57
CA GLY A 157 -1.51 5.17 -5.09
C GLY A 157 -0.42 5.80 -4.22
N LEU A 158 -0.59 5.78 -2.89
CA LEU A 158 0.42 6.27 -1.95
C LEU A 158 1.71 5.46 -2.01
N THR A 159 1.63 4.14 -2.03
CA THR A 159 2.80 3.24 -2.14
C THR A 159 3.57 3.50 -3.43
N LYS A 160 2.87 3.62 -4.57
CA LYS A 160 3.47 3.92 -5.86
C LYS A 160 4.20 5.29 -5.86
N ARG A 161 3.60 6.30 -5.23
CA ARG A 161 4.20 7.62 -5.08
C ARG A 161 5.51 7.54 -4.28
N HIS A 162 5.52 6.84 -3.15
CA HIS A 162 6.73 6.69 -2.32
C HIS A 162 7.82 5.90 -3.03
N LYS A 163 7.47 4.86 -3.78
CA LYS A 163 8.43 4.14 -4.63
C LYS A 163 9.09 5.08 -5.63
N HIS A 164 8.31 5.88 -6.33
CA HIS A 164 8.83 6.85 -7.30
C HIS A 164 9.69 7.95 -6.63
N GLU A 165 9.34 8.39 -5.42
CA GLU A 165 10.17 9.32 -4.65
C GLU A 165 11.52 8.71 -4.28
N MET A 166 11.59 7.43 -3.90
CA MET A 166 12.84 6.72 -3.62
C MET A 166 13.71 6.58 -4.86
N GLU A 167 13.15 6.17 -6.00
CA GLU A 167 13.85 6.09 -7.29
C GLU A 167 14.43 7.44 -7.69
N LYS A 168 13.65 8.52 -7.57
CA LYS A 168 14.09 9.89 -7.85
C LYS A 168 15.25 10.32 -6.96
N VAL A 169 15.19 10.01 -5.68
CA VAL A 169 16.22 10.35 -4.71
C VAL A 169 17.52 9.58 -5.00
N THR A 170 17.44 8.31 -5.39
CA THR A 170 18.59 7.51 -5.81
C THR A 170 19.30 8.14 -7.00
N MET A 171 18.57 8.49 -8.05
CA MET A 171 19.11 9.19 -9.23
C MET A 171 19.72 10.56 -8.87
N GLN A 172 19.11 11.29 -7.94
CA GLN A 172 19.64 12.59 -7.51
C GLN A 172 20.96 12.45 -6.75
N LEU A 173 21.10 11.43 -5.90
CA LEU A 173 22.33 11.19 -5.17
C LEU A 173 23.45 10.71 -6.09
N GLU A 174 23.14 9.82 -7.04
CA GLU A 174 24.05 9.36 -8.10
C GLU A 174 24.62 10.57 -8.88
N ASN A 175 23.75 11.40 -9.46
CA ASN A 175 24.16 12.60 -10.19
C ASN A 175 25.02 13.54 -9.35
N LEU A 176 24.73 13.66 -8.06
CA LEU A 176 25.47 14.54 -7.16
C LEU A 176 26.89 14.03 -6.88
N LEU A 177 27.06 12.71 -6.78
CA LEU A 177 28.37 12.08 -6.59
C LEU A 177 29.22 12.11 -7.86
N THR A 178 28.59 11.90 -9.03
CA THR A 178 29.25 12.01 -10.34
C THR A 178 29.81 13.42 -10.57
N LEU A 179 29.01 14.46 -10.31
CA LEU A 179 29.45 15.85 -10.42
C LEU A 179 30.59 16.19 -9.47
N ARG A 180 30.59 15.65 -8.25
CA ARG A 180 31.69 15.85 -7.29
C ARG A 180 33.00 15.23 -7.78
N ARG A 181 32.94 14.08 -8.45
CA ARG A 181 34.11 13.38 -9.01
C ARG A 181 34.71 14.13 -10.21
N GLN A 182 33.87 14.81 -11.01
CA GLN A 182 34.34 15.58 -12.19
C GLN A 182 34.87 16.96 -11.83
N GLY A 183 34.55 17.50 -10.67
CA GLY A 183 34.95 18.84 -10.22
C GLY A 183 36.10 18.88 -9.20
N GLY A 184 36.66 17.73 -8.83
CA GLY A 184 37.83 17.60 -7.98
C GLY A 184 38.99 16.94 -8.72
#